data_a63c850f6141257aafb950ecb04167ac
#
_entry.id   a63c850f6141257aafb950ecb04167ac
#
_cell.length_a   1.000
_cell.length_b   1.000
_cell.length_c   1.000
_cell.angle_alpha   90.00
_cell.angle_beta   90.00
_cell.angle_gamma   90.00
#
_symmetry.space_group_name_H-M   'P 1'
#
loop_
_entity.id
_entity.type
_entity.pdbx_description
1 polymer ?
#
loop_
_entity_poly.entity_id
_entity_poly.type
_entity_poly.pdbx_seq_one_letter_code
_entity_poly.pdbx_strand_id
1 'polypeptide(L)'
;MLYLAALMLLLGALLLVANHLLTERRRVRQVNQRLQGHLVRENRFGTWLRAFGNTRFGRRSVSIDSETQTLLSRIGWRRANERALFAACQIGTPLLTLGLAIFLQEVFFPHADNRWIMPMLAAGAGYLLPKRLLAYAAGRRQKIISVEISTFIPLLRILFESGMAVEQALRVLSIEGQKLLPELTSELRLILVRVDSGLELGQELNKAAVMLAVDEFTDTCVILQQLILQGGGAMKSLLALKQLLDDRRLTRLQEYISKMSAKMSVVMMLFLFPALLIVLAGPGFTAITRAFAS
;
A
#
# COMPACT_ATOMS: atom_id res chain seq x y z
N MET A 1 -36.56 -4.74 -17.85
CA MET A 1 -36.95 -4.38 -16.47
C MET A 1 -36.16 -5.17 -15.44
N LEU A 2 -36.13 -6.49 -15.49
CA LEU A 2 -35.37 -7.34 -14.54
C LEU A 2 -33.85 -7.05 -14.56
N TYR A 3 -33.27 -6.81 -15.73
CA TYR A 3 -31.81 -6.49 -15.88
C TYR A 3 -31.45 -5.10 -15.34
N LEU A 4 -32.33 -4.12 -15.44
CA LEU A 4 -32.16 -2.80 -14.84
C LEU A 4 -32.18 -2.86 -13.31
N ALA A 5 -33.01 -3.70 -12.72
CA ALA A 5 -33.06 -3.93 -11.28
C ALA A 5 -31.79 -4.65 -10.78
N ALA A 6 -31.28 -5.64 -11.53
CA ALA A 6 -30.03 -6.32 -11.21
C ALA A 6 -28.82 -5.38 -11.30
N LEU A 7 -28.76 -4.49 -12.30
CA LEU A 7 -27.74 -3.47 -12.44
C LEU A 7 -27.77 -2.46 -11.28
N MET A 8 -28.95 -2.00 -10.91
CA MET A 8 -29.14 -1.08 -9.77
C MET A 8 -28.73 -1.72 -8.45
N LEU A 9 -29.05 -3.00 -8.24
CA LEU A 9 -28.62 -3.75 -7.05
C LEU A 9 -27.10 -3.96 -7.03
N LEU A 10 -26.47 -4.25 -8.17
CA LEU A 10 -25.03 -4.38 -8.34
C LEU A 10 -24.30 -3.06 -8.07
N LEU A 11 -24.80 -1.96 -8.66
CA LEU A 11 -24.23 -0.61 -8.44
C LEU A 11 -24.43 -0.17 -7.00
N GLY A 12 -25.56 -0.47 -6.39
CA GLY A 12 -25.86 -0.21 -4.98
C GLY A 12 -24.94 -0.98 -4.05
N ALA A 13 -24.66 -2.25 -4.32
CA ALA A 13 -23.71 -3.06 -3.55
C ALA A 13 -22.27 -2.53 -3.69
N LEU A 14 -21.86 -2.11 -4.89
CA LEU A 14 -20.54 -1.52 -5.13
C LEU A 14 -20.40 -0.17 -4.42
N LEU A 15 -21.42 0.69 -4.47
CA LEU A 15 -21.44 1.98 -3.77
C LEU A 15 -21.43 1.80 -2.25
N LEU A 16 -22.14 0.80 -1.72
CA LEU A 16 -22.15 0.49 -0.29
C LEU A 16 -20.77 0.01 0.19
N VAL A 17 -20.10 -0.87 -0.58
CA VAL A 17 -18.74 -1.32 -0.27
C VAL A 17 -17.74 -0.16 -0.38
N ALA A 18 -17.80 0.65 -1.43
CA ALA A 18 -16.95 1.82 -1.61
C ALA A 18 -17.19 2.87 -0.51
N ASN A 19 -18.44 3.16 -0.16
CA ASN A 19 -18.79 4.10 0.91
C ASN A 19 -18.35 3.57 2.29
N HIS A 20 -18.42 2.26 2.52
CA HIS A 20 -17.94 1.66 3.77
C HIS A 20 -16.42 1.74 3.89
N LEU A 21 -15.69 1.51 2.80
CA LEU A 21 -14.23 1.67 2.76
C LEU A 21 -13.79 3.13 2.93
N LEU A 22 -14.56 4.08 2.42
CA LEU A 22 -14.28 5.51 2.55
C LEU A 22 -14.67 6.08 3.94
N THR A 23 -15.74 5.57 4.54
CA THR A 23 -16.19 6.02 5.88
C THR A 23 -15.33 5.45 7.01
N GLU A 24 -14.76 4.24 6.87
CA GLU A 24 -13.79 3.74 7.85
C GLU A 24 -12.50 4.57 7.88
N ARG A 25 -12.03 5.06 6.71
CA ARG A 25 -10.89 5.98 6.67
C ARG A 25 -11.12 7.32 7.38
N ARG A 26 -12.38 7.80 7.44
CA ARG A 26 -12.74 9.02 8.16
C ARG A 26 -12.97 8.77 9.66
N ARG A 27 -13.46 7.59 10.06
CA ARG A 27 -13.72 7.26 11.48
C ARG A 27 -12.46 6.98 12.28
N VAL A 28 -11.41 6.40 11.71
CA VAL A 28 -10.13 6.17 12.41
C VAL A 28 -9.46 7.49 12.81
N ARG A 29 -9.66 8.57 12.04
CA ARG A 29 -9.19 9.92 12.44
C ARG A 29 -10.01 10.57 13.55
N GLN A 30 -11.29 10.24 13.71
CA GLN A 30 -12.18 10.86 14.71
C GLN A 30 -12.25 10.08 16.03
N VAL A 31 -11.98 8.76 16.04
CA VAL A 31 -12.06 7.92 17.24
C VAL A 31 -10.88 8.18 18.21
N ASN A 32 -9.76 8.69 17.72
CA ASN A 32 -8.65 9.08 18.58
C ASN A 32 -8.93 10.36 19.43
N GLN A 33 -10.03 11.07 19.17
CA GLN A 33 -10.40 12.26 19.95
C GLN A 33 -11.45 12.03 21.05
N ARG A 34 -12.05 10.83 21.12
CA ARG A 34 -13.14 10.55 22.10
C ARG A 34 -13.01 9.19 22.76
N LEU A 35 -11.87 8.91 23.39
CA LEU A 35 -11.75 7.84 24.37
C LEU A 35 -12.14 8.36 25.77
N GLN A 36 -13.40 8.72 25.92
CA GLN A 36 -14.10 8.72 27.20
C GLN A 36 -15.53 8.24 26.94
N GLY A 37 -15.75 6.98 27.27
CA GLY A 37 -17.01 6.39 27.66
C GLY A 37 -18.19 6.54 26.72
N HIS A 38 -18.34 5.67 25.72
CA HIS A 38 -19.68 5.23 25.29
C HIS A 38 -19.60 3.87 24.57
N LEU A 39 -20.51 2.98 24.97
CA LEU A 39 -20.75 1.64 24.43
C LEU A 39 -20.96 1.67 22.91
N VAL A 40 -20.16 0.90 22.20
CA VAL A 40 -20.24 0.75 20.75
C VAL A 40 -21.55 0.05 20.39
N ARG A 41 -22.48 0.77 19.79
CA ARG A 41 -23.71 0.23 19.22
C ARG A 41 -23.33 -0.69 18.05
N GLU A 42 -23.45 -2.00 18.25
CA GLU A 42 -23.17 -3.01 17.22
C GLU A 42 -24.07 -2.79 15.98
N ASN A 43 -23.43 -2.52 14.85
CA ASN A 43 -24.11 -2.34 13.57
C ASN A 43 -24.47 -3.72 13.01
N ARG A 44 -25.76 -4.03 12.88
CA ARG A 44 -26.32 -5.31 12.36
C ARG A 44 -25.74 -5.74 11.01
N PHE A 45 -25.30 -4.80 10.18
CA PHE A 45 -24.63 -5.06 8.90
C PHE A 45 -23.21 -5.63 9.06
N GLY A 46 -22.49 -5.20 10.08
CA GLY A 46 -21.16 -5.74 10.41
C GLY A 46 -21.22 -7.19 10.90
N THR A 47 -22.29 -7.60 11.55
CA THR A 47 -22.49 -8.99 12.00
C THR A 47 -22.81 -9.93 10.85
N TRP A 48 -23.57 -9.49 9.84
CA TRP A 48 -23.86 -10.29 8.64
C TRP A 48 -22.60 -10.52 7.77
N LEU A 49 -21.80 -9.47 7.54
CA LEU A 49 -20.50 -9.56 6.85
C LEU A 49 -19.51 -10.43 7.63
N ARG A 50 -19.55 -10.39 8.97
CA ARG A 50 -18.73 -11.28 9.83
C ARG A 50 -19.14 -12.75 9.68
N ALA A 51 -20.43 -13.02 9.55
CA ALA A 51 -20.95 -14.38 9.33
C ALA A 51 -20.50 -14.94 7.97
N PHE A 52 -20.50 -14.11 6.92
CA PHE A 52 -20.04 -14.50 5.58
C PHE A 52 -18.53 -14.70 5.49
N GLY A 53 -17.72 -13.80 6.07
CA GLY A 53 -16.26 -13.94 6.11
C GLY A 53 -15.76 -15.06 7.03
N ASN A 54 -16.61 -15.51 7.95
CA ASN A 54 -16.30 -16.59 8.91
C ASN A 54 -16.70 -17.98 8.38
N THR A 55 -17.29 -18.05 7.19
CA THR A 55 -17.55 -19.33 6.51
C THR A 55 -16.23 -20.04 6.21
N ARG A 56 -16.25 -21.38 6.22
CA ARG A 56 -15.08 -22.23 5.93
C ARG A 56 -14.40 -21.86 4.60
N PHE A 57 -15.13 -21.31 3.64
CA PHE A 57 -14.64 -20.82 2.36
C PHE A 57 -13.82 -19.54 2.50
N GLY A 58 -14.26 -18.53 3.26
CA GLY A 58 -13.52 -17.30 3.47
C GLY A 58 -12.20 -17.48 4.22
N ARG A 59 -12.17 -18.39 5.21
CA ARG A 59 -10.92 -18.75 5.92
C ARG A 59 -9.94 -19.50 5.02
N ARG A 60 -10.42 -20.35 4.12
CA ARG A 60 -9.57 -21.18 3.26
C ARG A 60 -8.92 -20.37 2.14
N SER A 61 -9.62 -19.39 1.57
CA SER A 61 -9.06 -18.50 0.53
C SER A 61 -8.00 -17.54 1.08
N VAL A 62 -8.15 -17.05 2.31
CA VAL A 62 -7.14 -16.17 2.97
C VAL A 62 -6.00 -17.00 3.57
N SER A 63 -6.23 -18.25 3.98
CA SER A 63 -5.18 -19.13 4.54
C SER A 63 -4.27 -19.74 3.48
N ILE A 64 -4.72 -19.84 2.23
CA ILE A 64 -3.96 -20.47 1.14
C ILE A 64 -2.89 -19.54 0.57
N ASP A 65 -3.08 -18.21 0.68
CA ASP A 65 -2.17 -17.25 0.07
C ASP A 65 -1.32 -16.54 1.15
N SER A 66 -0.15 -17.10 1.44
CA SER A 66 0.81 -16.53 2.41
C SER A 66 1.23 -15.10 2.03
N GLU A 67 1.28 -14.79 0.73
CA GLU A 67 1.56 -13.46 0.21
C GLU A 67 0.48 -12.45 0.62
N THR A 68 -0.79 -12.83 0.52
CA THR A 68 -1.93 -11.98 0.93
C THR A 68 -1.91 -11.71 2.43
N GLN A 69 -1.54 -12.70 3.26
CA GLN A 69 -1.41 -12.50 4.70
C GLN A 69 -0.28 -11.53 5.05
N THR A 70 0.85 -11.62 4.38
CA THR A 70 1.97 -10.67 4.58
C THR A 70 1.59 -9.26 4.15
N LEU A 71 0.91 -9.09 3.02
CA LEU A 71 0.42 -7.79 2.56
C LEU A 71 -0.61 -7.18 3.53
N LEU A 72 -1.54 -7.96 4.04
CA LEU A 72 -2.51 -7.52 5.06
C LEU A 72 -1.81 -7.07 6.35
N SER A 73 -0.81 -7.82 6.80
CA SER A 73 -0.03 -7.45 7.99
C SER A 73 0.80 -6.17 7.77
N ARG A 74 1.32 -5.95 6.55
CA ARG A 74 2.04 -4.72 6.16
C ARG A 74 1.14 -3.49 6.14
N ILE A 75 -0.13 -3.63 5.78
CA ILE A 75 -1.11 -2.53 5.84
C ILE A 75 -1.53 -2.24 7.29
N GLY A 76 -1.28 -3.18 8.22
CA GLY A 76 -1.71 -3.08 9.62
C GLY A 76 -3.09 -3.71 9.87
N TRP A 77 -3.64 -4.41 8.90
CA TRP A 77 -4.90 -5.14 9.04
C TRP A 77 -4.66 -6.47 9.76
N ARG A 78 -4.52 -6.38 11.08
CA ARG A 78 -4.23 -7.53 11.95
C ARG A 78 -5.48 -8.10 12.59
N ARG A 79 -6.58 -7.32 12.64
CA ARG A 79 -7.83 -7.75 13.25
C ARG A 79 -8.55 -8.76 12.38
N ALA A 80 -9.15 -9.78 12.99
CA ALA A 80 -9.93 -10.81 12.29
C ALA A 80 -11.04 -10.22 11.40
N ASN A 81 -11.66 -9.11 11.85
CA ASN A 81 -12.71 -8.42 11.10
C ASN A 81 -12.22 -7.81 9.78
N GLU A 82 -11.01 -7.24 9.79
CA GLU A 82 -10.39 -6.62 8.61
C GLU A 82 -10.01 -7.68 7.57
N ARG A 83 -9.48 -8.80 8.05
CA ARG A 83 -9.16 -9.95 7.20
C ARG A 83 -10.41 -10.60 6.61
N ALA A 84 -11.50 -10.73 7.39
CA ALA A 84 -12.78 -11.22 6.91
C ALA A 84 -13.40 -10.30 5.84
N LEU A 85 -13.27 -8.99 6.01
CA LEU A 85 -13.71 -7.99 5.03
C LEU A 85 -12.96 -8.13 3.71
N PHE A 86 -11.62 -8.30 3.77
CA PHE A 86 -10.82 -8.52 2.58
C PHE A 86 -11.18 -9.84 1.88
N ALA A 87 -11.39 -10.93 2.64
CA ALA A 87 -11.83 -12.21 2.09
C ALA A 87 -13.18 -12.11 1.39
N ALA A 88 -14.14 -11.41 1.98
CA ALA A 88 -15.44 -11.15 1.36
C ALA A 88 -15.31 -10.30 0.07
N CYS A 89 -14.43 -9.31 0.07
CA CYS A 89 -14.15 -8.50 -1.11
C CYS A 89 -13.47 -9.32 -2.21
N GLN A 90 -12.52 -10.19 -1.87
CA GLN A 90 -11.80 -11.03 -2.83
C GLN A 90 -12.69 -12.08 -3.52
N ILE A 91 -13.74 -12.55 -2.84
CA ILE A 91 -14.73 -13.46 -3.43
C ILE A 91 -15.83 -12.67 -4.18
N GLY A 92 -16.22 -11.52 -3.64
CA GLY A 92 -17.29 -10.70 -4.21
C GLY A 92 -16.91 -10.02 -5.51
N THR A 93 -15.65 -9.55 -5.66
CA THR A 93 -15.22 -8.83 -6.86
C THR A 93 -15.24 -9.68 -8.13
N PRO A 94 -14.74 -10.92 -8.20
CA PRO A 94 -14.83 -11.74 -9.42
C PRO A 94 -16.27 -12.12 -9.77
N LEU A 95 -17.14 -12.33 -8.78
CA LEU A 95 -18.57 -12.57 -9.04
C LEU A 95 -19.25 -11.34 -9.64
N LEU A 96 -18.91 -10.16 -9.12
CA LEU A 96 -19.42 -8.88 -9.62
C LEU A 96 -18.94 -8.58 -11.05
N THR A 97 -17.64 -8.76 -11.32
CA THR A 97 -17.06 -8.52 -12.65
C THR A 97 -17.58 -9.51 -13.67
N LEU A 98 -17.79 -10.77 -13.27
CA LEU A 98 -18.36 -11.80 -14.13
C LEU A 98 -19.83 -11.47 -14.47
N GLY A 99 -20.66 -11.13 -13.48
CA GLY A 99 -22.05 -10.71 -13.70
C GLY A 99 -22.14 -9.46 -14.59
N LEU A 100 -21.28 -8.47 -14.36
CA LEU A 100 -21.22 -7.26 -15.18
C LEU A 100 -20.77 -7.56 -16.62
N ALA A 101 -19.80 -8.45 -16.81
CA ALA A 101 -19.31 -8.84 -18.14
C ALA A 101 -20.39 -9.58 -18.95
N ILE A 102 -21.13 -10.50 -18.33
CA ILE A 102 -22.25 -11.19 -18.97
C ILE A 102 -23.34 -10.19 -19.36
N PHE A 103 -23.66 -9.26 -18.46
CA PHE A 103 -24.65 -8.21 -18.74
C PHE A 103 -24.24 -7.28 -19.89
N LEU A 104 -23.00 -6.78 -19.88
CA LEU A 104 -22.47 -5.93 -20.95
C LEU A 104 -22.43 -6.64 -22.29
N GLN A 105 -22.05 -7.92 -22.29
CA GLN A 105 -22.01 -8.73 -23.50
C GLN A 105 -23.38 -8.89 -24.12
N GLU A 106 -24.41 -9.13 -23.32
CA GLU A 106 -25.79 -9.31 -23.79
C GLU A 106 -26.40 -8.01 -24.35
N VAL A 107 -26.02 -6.84 -23.77
CA VAL A 107 -26.52 -5.53 -24.18
C VAL A 107 -25.77 -4.98 -25.42
N PHE A 108 -24.44 -5.10 -25.47
CA PHE A 108 -23.61 -4.45 -26.50
C PHE A 108 -23.16 -5.38 -27.64
N PHE A 109 -23.02 -6.69 -27.37
CA PHE A 109 -22.49 -7.65 -28.34
C PHE A 109 -23.31 -8.96 -28.39
N PRO A 110 -24.59 -8.92 -28.80
CA PRO A 110 -25.45 -10.11 -28.82
C PRO A 110 -25.00 -11.18 -29.81
N HIS A 111 -24.15 -10.84 -30.80
CA HIS A 111 -23.71 -11.73 -31.91
C HIS A 111 -22.20 -12.03 -31.86
N ALA A 112 -21.55 -11.92 -30.70
CA ALA A 112 -20.14 -12.28 -30.60
C ALA A 112 -19.94 -13.79 -30.73
N ASP A 113 -19.10 -14.22 -31.69
CA ASP A 113 -18.80 -15.63 -31.96
C ASP A 113 -18.21 -16.41 -30.80
N ASN A 114 -17.62 -15.72 -29.82
CA ASN A 114 -16.93 -16.33 -28.69
C ASN A 114 -17.45 -15.81 -27.34
N ARG A 115 -18.63 -16.30 -26.94
CA ARG A 115 -19.35 -15.88 -25.72
C ARG A 115 -18.58 -16.07 -24.41
N TRP A 116 -17.53 -16.91 -24.37
CA TRP A 116 -16.84 -17.27 -23.13
C TRP A 116 -15.59 -16.44 -22.82
N ILE A 117 -14.98 -15.77 -23.82
CA ILE A 117 -13.73 -15.03 -23.64
C ILE A 117 -13.92 -13.82 -22.74
N MET A 118 -14.96 -13.01 -22.95
CA MET A 118 -15.24 -11.80 -22.17
C MET A 118 -15.49 -12.09 -20.67
N PRO A 119 -16.38 -13.04 -20.30
CA PRO A 119 -16.59 -13.38 -18.90
C PRO A 119 -15.35 -13.97 -18.24
N MET A 120 -14.56 -14.77 -18.96
CA MET A 120 -13.35 -15.37 -18.44
C MET A 120 -12.26 -14.32 -18.14
N LEU A 121 -12.05 -13.37 -19.03
CA LEU A 121 -11.14 -12.23 -18.81
C LEU A 121 -11.62 -11.33 -17.66
N ALA A 122 -12.92 -11.07 -17.58
CA ALA A 122 -13.51 -10.26 -16.52
C ALA A 122 -13.36 -10.92 -15.13
N ALA A 123 -13.56 -12.23 -15.04
CA ALA A 123 -13.35 -12.98 -13.81
C ALA A 123 -11.87 -12.96 -13.36
N GLY A 124 -10.94 -13.14 -14.31
CA GLY A 124 -9.50 -13.02 -14.05
C GLY A 124 -9.08 -11.63 -13.58
N ALA A 125 -9.56 -10.59 -14.26
CA ALA A 125 -9.33 -9.21 -13.87
C ALA A 125 -9.92 -8.90 -12.48
N GLY A 126 -11.16 -9.37 -12.21
CA GLY A 126 -11.83 -9.22 -10.92
C GLY A 126 -11.12 -9.90 -9.76
N TYR A 127 -10.42 -11.01 -10.00
CA TYR A 127 -9.60 -11.67 -8.98
C TYR A 127 -8.27 -10.94 -8.73
N LEU A 128 -7.64 -10.40 -9.77
CA LEU A 128 -6.35 -9.70 -9.66
C LEU A 128 -6.49 -8.30 -9.06
N LEU A 129 -7.62 -7.63 -9.28
CA LEU A 129 -7.86 -6.24 -8.89
C LEU A 129 -7.70 -6.00 -7.38
N PRO A 130 -8.36 -6.76 -6.46
CA PRO A 130 -8.20 -6.56 -5.03
C PRO A 130 -6.77 -6.85 -4.55
N LYS A 131 -6.07 -7.82 -5.14
CA LYS A 131 -4.65 -8.10 -4.83
C LYS A 131 -3.74 -6.93 -5.21
N ARG A 132 -3.93 -6.36 -6.39
CA ARG A 132 -3.16 -5.18 -6.86
C ARG A 132 -3.42 -3.96 -5.99
N LEU A 133 -4.68 -3.73 -5.60
CA LEU A 133 -5.03 -2.63 -4.69
C LEU A 133 -4.39 -2.83 -3.30
N LEU A 134 -4.38 -4.06 -2.78
CA LEU A 134 -3.74 -4.38 -1.52
C LEU A 134 -2.23 -4.14 -1.57
N ALA A 135 -1.56 -4.64 -2.62
CA ALA A 135 -0.13 -4.43 -2.83
C ALA A 135 0.22 -2.94 -2.95
N TYR A 136 -0.60 -2.17 -3.68
CA TYR A 136 -0.43 -0.72 -3.78
C TYR A 136 -0.58 -0.01 -2.43
N ALA A 137 -1.59 -0.39 -1.64
CA ALA A 137 -1.82 0.17 -0.31
C ALA A 137 -0.66 -0.18 0.66
N ALA A 138 -0.15 -1.42 0.62
CA ALA A 138 1.01 -1.84 1.39
C ALA A 138 2.26 -1.02 1.01
N GLY A 139 2.56 -0.89 -0.28
CA GLY A 139 3.70 -0.11 -0.77
C GLY A 139 3.59 1.38 -0.42
N ARG A 140 2.37 1.94 -0.43
CA ARG A 140 2.14 3.32 0.01
C ARG A 140 2.45 3.49 1.50
N ARG A 141 1.99 2.57 2.36
CA ARG A 141 2.28 2.60 3.79
C ARG A 141 3.77 2.45 4.08
N GLN A 142 4.45 1.53 3.40
CA GLN A 142 5.91 1.35 3.51
C GLN A 142 6.66 2.65 3.18
N LYS A 143 6.26 3.37 2.13
CA LYS A 143 6.85 4.68 1.77
C LYS A 143 6.62 5.73 2.85
N ILE A 144 5.44 5.76 3.48
CA ILE A 144 5.16 6.68 4.59
C ILE A 144 6.08 6.37 5.76
N ILE A 145 6.20 5.10 6.17
CA ILE A 145 7.08 4.68 7.26
C ILE A 145 8.54 5.03 6.96
N SER A 146 9.02 4.80 5.72
CA SER A 146 10.37 5.17 5.29
C SER A 146 10.65 6.68 5.47
N VAL A 147 9.68 7.54 5.16
CA VAL A 147 9.81 8.99 5.39
C VAL A 147 9.75 9.33 6.89
N GLU A 148 8.86 8.70 7.64
CA GLU A 148 8.74 8.93 9.07
C GLU A 148 10.02 8.57 9.84
N ILE A 149 10.75 7.53 9.41
CA ILE A 149 12.03 7.13 10.02
C ILE A 149 13.07 8.24 9.91
N SER A 150 13.11 8.99 8.82
CA SER A 150 14.02 10.12 8.67
C SER A 150 13.80 11.21 9.73
N THR A 151 12.57 11.32 10.25
CA THR A 151 12.23 12.24 11.35
C THR A 151 12.40 11.57 12.72
N PHE A 152 12.16 10.27 12.79
CA PHE A 152 12.29 9.48 14.02
C PHE A 152 13.71 9.44 14.57
N ILE A 153 14.72 9.22 13.70
CA ILE A 153 16.11 9.07 14.11
C ILE A 153 16.67 10.31 14.82
N PRO A 154 16.49 11.55 14.30
CA PRO A 154 16.90 12.75 15.03
C PRO A 154 16.23 12.91 16.40
N LEU A 155 14.93 12.61 16.49
CA LEU A 155 14.19 12.66 17.76
C LEU A 155 14.72 11.64 18.75
N LEU A 156 14.95 10.42 18.29
CA LEU A 156 15.52 9.34 19.10
C LEU A 156 16.91 9.72 19.61
N ARG A 157 17.73 10.34 18.77
CA ARG A 157 19.06 10.85 19.14
C ARG A 157 18.99 11.85 20.30
N ILE A 158 18.09 12.83 20.23
CA ILE A 158 17.93 13.84 21.29
C ILE A 158 17.60 13.17 22.63
N LEU A 159 16.72 12.15 22.61
CA LEU A 159 16.36 11.41 23.83
C LEU A 159 17.54 10.61 24.39
N PHE A 160 18.38 10.05 23.53
CA PHE A 160 19.59 9.33 23.97
C PHE A 160 20.67 10.30 24.50
N GLU A 161 20.83 11.46 23.88
CA GLU A 161 21.75 12.51 24.36
C GLU A 161 21.32 13.03 25.74
N SER A 162 20.02 12.98 26.07
CA SER A 162 19.50 13.29 27.41
C SER A 162 19.70 12.14 28.43
N GLY A 163 20.33 11.02 28.04
CA GLY A 163 20.62 9.88 28.90
C GLY A 163 19.48 8.87 29.06
N MET A 164 18.42 8.95 28.26
CA MET A 164 17.32 7.98 28.31
C MET A 164 17.75 6.61 27.78
N ALA A 165 17.27 5.55 28.44
CA ALA A 165 17.41 4.18 27.96
C ALA A 165 16.58 3.98 26.67
N VAL A 166 16.99 3.02 25.81
CA VAL A 166 16.34 2.75 24.52
C VAL A 166 14.84 2.52 24.66
N GLU A 167 14.45 1.65 25.59
CA GLU A 167 13.04 1.34 25.80
C GLU A 167 12.23 2.57 26.24
N GLN A 168 12.76 3.38 27.13
CA GLN A 168 12.11 4.60 27.60
C GLN A 168 11.96 5.63 26.48
N ALA A 169 12.99 5.82 25.66
CA ALA A 169 12.93 6.71 24.51
C ALA A 169 11.88 6.26 23.48
N LEU A 170 11.77 4.96 23.20
CA LEU A 170 10.73 4.41 22.34
C LEU A 170 9.33 4.61 22.93
N ARG A 171 9.15 4.48 24.25
CA ARG A 171 7.87 4.78 24.93
C ARG A 171 7.46 6.24 24.76
N VAL A 172 8.36 7.17 25.02
CA VAL A 172 8.11 8.60 24.84
C VAL A 172 7.72 8.90 23.40
N LEU A 173 8.48 8.40 22.41
CA LEU A 173 8.19 8.62 21.00
C LEU A 173 6.88 7.96 20.57
N SER A 174 6.49 6.82 21.13
CA SER A 174 5.23 6.16 20.81
C SER A 174 3.99 6.95 21.25
N ILE A 175 4.13 7.82 22.24
CA ILE A 175 3.06 8.67 22.79
C ILE A 175 3.09 10.04 22.14
N GLU A 176 4.24 10.74 22.28
CA GLU A 176 4.38 12.14 21.86
C GLU A 176 4.55 12.27 20.34
N GLY A 177 5.15 11.27 19.70
CA GLY A 177 5.39 11.27 18.25
C GLY A 177 4.16 11.04 17.37
N GLN A 178 2.98 10.76 17.93
CA GLN A 178 1.79 10.33 17.18
C GLN A 178 1.35 11.32 16.10
N LYS A 179 1.54 12.62 16.31
CA LYS A 179 1.17 13.66 15.32
C LYS A 179 2.16 13.75 14.16
N LEU A 180 3.43 13.47 14.41
CA LEU A 180 4.50 13.58 13.44
C LEU A 180 4.76 12.27 12.70
N LEU A 181 4.58 11.13 13.37
CA LEU A 181 4.96 9.79 12.94
C LEU A 181 3.79 8.80 13.14
N PRO A 182 2.60 9.05 12.57
CA PRO A 182 1.39 8.29 12.90
C PRO A 182 1.50 6.79 12.58
N GLU A 183 2.14 6.41 11.48
CA GLU A 183 2.27 5.01 11.08
C GLU A 183 3.33 4.29 11.91
N LEU A 184 4.48 4.92 12.11
CA LEU A 184 5.58 4.35 12.89
C LEU A 184 5.21 4.21 14.36
N THR A 185 4.59 5.22 14.98
CA THR A 185 4.16 5.16 16.39
C THR A 185 3.10 4.08 16.61
N SER A 186 2.25 3.79 15.63
CA SER A 186 1.30 2.69 15.71
C SER A 186 2.00 1.33 15.81
N GLU A 187 3.10 1.13 15.08
CA GLU A 187 3.91 -0.09 15.15
C GLU A 187 4.73 -0.16 16.44
N LEU A 188 5.35 0.95 16.86
CA LEU A 188 6.10 1.00 18.13
C LEU A 188 5.21 0.67 19.31
N ARG A 189 3.99 1.18 19.35
CA ARG A 189 3.02 0.86 20.40
C ARG A 189 2.71 -0.63 20.46
N LEU A 190 2.56 -1.30 19.31
CA LEU A 190 2.34 -2.75 19.27
C LEU A 190 3.54 -3.54 19.79
N ILE A 191 4.76 -3.09 19.45
CA ILE A 191 6.00 -3.69 19.96
C ILE A 191 6.05 -3.53 21.49
N LEU A 192 5.83 -2.32 22.00
CA LEU A 192 5.89 -2.02 23.43
C LEU A 192 4.86 -2.80 24.23
N VAL A 193 3.61 -2.93 23.76
CA VAL A 193 2.59 -3.77 24.40
C VAL A 193 3.03 -5.23 24.54
N ARG A 194 3.77 -5.75 23.58
CA ARG A 194 4.32 -7.11 23.65
C ARG A 194 5.49 -7.20 24.63
N VAL A 195 6.34 -6.18 24.65
CA VAL A 195 7.43 -6.05 25.63
C VAL A 195 6.86 -5.96 27.05
N ASP A 196 5.79 -5.19 27.26
CA ASP A 196 5.08 -5.12 28.55
C ASP A 196 4.50 -6.48 28.97
N SER A 197 4.23 -7.35 27.98
CA SER A 197 3.80 -8.74 28.25
C SER A 197 4.96 -9.72 28.52
N GLY A 198 6.21 -9.21 28.63
CA GLY A 198 7.39 -9.99 28.98
C GLY A 198 8.22 -10.47 27.79
N LEU A 199 7.93 -10.01 26.58
CA LEU A 199 8.75 -10.36 25.39
C LEU A 199 9.97 -9.43 25.30
N GLU A 200 11.06 -9.94 24.75
CA GLU A 200 12.32 -9.20 24.60
C GLU A 200 12.20 -8.14 23.50
N LEU A 201 12.54 -6.89 23.83
CA LEU A 201 12.45 -5.75 22.91
C LEU A 201 13.22 -5.96 21.60
N GLY A 202 14.44 -6.51 21.68
CA GLY A 202 15.26 -6.77 20.50
C GLY A 202 14.62 -7.75 19.53
N GLN A 203 14.03 -8.82 20.04
CA GLN A 203 13.34 -9.81 19.21
C GLN A 203 12.07 -9.24 18.57
N GLU A 204 11.29 -8.45 19.30
CA GLU A 204 10.06 -7.86 18.78
C GLU A 204 10.35 -6.78 17.74
N LEU A 205 11.44 -6.00 17.89
CA LEU A 205 11.92 -5.08 16.87
C LEU A 205 12.28 -5.82 15.58
N ASN A 206 13.02 -6.93 15.69
CA ASN A 206 13.41 -7.73 14.52
C ASN A 206 12.18 -8.36 13.81
N LYS A 207 11.24 -8.93 14.56
CA LYS A 207 9.98 -9.44 13.99
C LYS A 207 9.19 -8.36 13.24
N ALA A 208 9.15 -7.15 13.80
CA ALA A 208 8.48 -6.02 13.15
C ALA A 208 9.23 -5.59 11.88
N ALA A 209 10.56 -5.57 11.89
CA ALA A 209 11.40 -5.23 10.74
C ALA A 209 11.15 -6.20 9.56
N VAL A 210 11.19 -7.50 9.82
CA VAL A 210 10.92 -8.53 8.80
C VAL A 210 9.49 -8.40 8.25
N MET A 211 8.51 -8.14 9.13
CA MET A 211 7.11 -8.05 8.71
C MET A 211 6.82 -6.80 7.87
N LEU A 212 7.34 -5.64 8.26
CA LEU A 212 7.13 -4.37 7.55
C LEU A 212 7.91 -4.35 6.23
N ALA A 213 9.09 -4.99 6.18
CA ALA A 213 9.99 -5.02 5.03
C ALA A 213 10.25 -3.61 4.46
N VAL A 214 10.65 -2.70 5.34
CA VAL A 214 11.12 -1.34 5.04
C VAL A 214 12.59 -1.30 5.41
N ASP A 215 13.47 -1.08 4.45
CA ASP A 215 14.91 -1.16 4.64
C ASP A 215 15.41 -0.20 5.73
N GLU A 216 14.95 1.04 5.71
CA GLU A 216 15.30 2.06 6.68
C GLU A 216 14.87 1.69 8.11
N PHE A 217 13.71 1.03 8.24
CA PHE A 217 13.24 0.53 9.53
C PHE A 217 14.08 -0.66 10.01
N THR A 218 14.44 -1.55 9.10
CA THR A 218 15.29 -2.72 9.40
C THR A 218 16.67 -2.26 9.89
N ASP A 219 17.31 -1.34 9.17
CA ASP A 219 18.59 -0.76 9.56
C ASP A 219 18.51 -0.09 10.95
N THR A 220 17.41 0.64 11.20
CA THR A 220 17.16 1.27 12.50
C THR A 220 17.00 0.24 13.62
N CYS A 221 16.25 -0.84 13.38
CA CYS A 221 16.06 -1.91 14.37
C CYS A 221 17.37 -2.63 14.72
N VAL A 222 18.24 -2.87 13.74
CA VAL A 222 19.57 -3.47 13.98
C VAL A 222 20.39 -2.59 14.89
N ILE A 223 20.42 -1.27 14.67
CA ILE A 223 21.16 -0.33 15.51
C ILE A 223 20.55 -0.22 16.90
N LEU A 224 19.21 -0.22 17.01
CA LEU A 224 18.53 -0.25 18.31
C LEU A 224 18.90 -1.51 19.12
N GLN A 225 18.99 -2.66 18.46
CA GLN A 225 19.47 -3.89 19.11
C GLN A 225 20.91 -3.75 19.60
N GLN A 226 21.80 -3.16 18.80
CA GLN A 226 23.18 -2.90 19.22
C GLN A 226 23.21 -1.94 20.41
N LEU A 227 22.39 -0.90 20.44
CA LEU A 227 22.27 0.03 21.56
C LEU A 227 21.78 -0.66 22.84
N ILE A 228 20.83 -1.59 22.73
CA ILE A 228 20.34 -2.38 23.88
C ILE A 228 21.47 -3.25 24.45
N LEU A 229 22.28 -3.88 23.59
CA LEU A 229 23.34 -4.82 23.98
C LEU A 229 24.61 -4.11 24.47
N GLN A 230 25.01 -3.02 23.81
CA GLN A 230 26.33 -2.37 24.02
C GLN A 230 26.25 -1.07 24.84
N GLY A 231 25.04 -0.56 25.07
CA GLY A 231 24.85 0.71 25.78
C GLY A 231 25.32 1.93 24.97
N GLY A 232 25.78 2.99 25.64
CA GLY A 232 26.07 4.30 25.06
C GLY A 232 27.14 4.35 23.95
N GLY A 233 27.89 3.29 23.70
CA GLY A 233 28.90 3.24 22.61
C GLY A 233 28.34 3.25 21.21
N ALA A 234 27.07 2.90 21.03
CA ALA A 234 26.42 2.82 19.73
C ALA A 234 25.82 4.16 19.23
N MET A 235 26.05 5.27 19.95
CA MET A 235 25.66 6.62 19.48
C MET A 235 26.32 6.98 18.15
N LYS A 236 27.60 6.55 17.96
CA LYS A 236 28.31 6.74 16.68
C LYS A 236 27.62 6.01 15.53
N SER A 237 27.09 4.80 15.79
CA SER A 237 26.33 4.02 14.80
C SER A 237 25.02 4.69 14.40
N LEU A 238 24.34 5.35 15.33
CA LEU A 238 23.12 6.11 15.05
C LEU A 238 23.40 7.35 14.17
N LEU A 239 24.52 8.03 14.41
CA LEU A 239 24.98 9.14 13.56
C LEU A 239 25.32 8.68 12.14
N ALA A 240 26.07 7.57 12.03
CA ALA A 240 26.39 6.97 10.74
C ALA A 240 25.13 6.55 9.97
N LEU A 241 24.14 5.98 10.67
CA LEU A 241 22.84 5.65 10.05
C LEU A 241 22.14 6.89 9.53
N LYS A 242 22.09 7.97 10.32
CA LYS A 242 21.49 9.23 9.85
C LYS A 242 22.15 9.70 8.56
N GLN A 243 23.48 9.76 8.52
CA GLN A 243 24.21 10.16 7.32
C GLN A 243 23.88 9.25 6.12
N LEU A 244 23.90 7.93 6.32
CA LEU A 244 23.53 6.97 5.28
C LEU A 244 22.10 7.20 4.73
N LEU A 245 21.14 7.50 5.60
CA LEU A 245 19.77 7.76 5.17
C LEU A 245 19.63 9.09 4.42
N ASP A 246 20.36 10.13 4.85
CA ASP A 246 20.41 11.42 4.16
C ASP A 246 21.06 11.24 2.76
N ASP A 247 22.13 10.49 2.64
CA ASP A 247 22.77 10.17 1.36
C ASP A 247 21.87 9.34 0.43
N ARG A 248 21.21 8.33 0.96
CA ARG A 248 20.21 7.55 0.20
C ARG A 248 19.06 8.43 -0.29
N ARG A 249 18.62 9.39 0.51
CA ARG A 249 17.58 10.35 0.13
C ARG A 249 18.04 11.25 -1.02
N LEU A 250 19.26 11.78 -0.93
CA LEU A 250 19.86 12.58 -2.00
C LEU A 250 20.01 11.77 -3.29
N THR A 251 20.49 10.54 -3.20
CA THR A 251 20.63 9.63 -4.34
C THR A 251 19.29 9.36 -5.01
N ARG A 252 18.24 9.10 -4.24
CA ARG A 252 16.87 8.92 -4.79
C ARG A 252 16.34 10.17 -5.50
N LEU A 253 16.63 11.37 -4.97
CA LEU A 253 16.28 12.62 -5.63
C LEU A 253 17.04 12.80 -6.94
N GLN A 254 18.33 12.49 -6.97
CA GLN A 254 19.15 12.51 -8.18
C GLN A 254 18.65 11.51 -9.22
N GLU A 255 18.33 10.28 -8.81
CA GLU A 255 17.72 9.30 -9.72
C GLU A 255 16.39 9.80 -10.30
N TYR A 256 15.54 10.42 -9.47
CA TYR A 256 14.28 10.97 -9.94
C TYR A 256 14.48 12.06 -11.00
N ILE A 257 15.41 12.99 -10.75
CA ILE A 257 15.79 14.05 -11.69
C ILE A 257 16.34 13.44 -12.99
N SER A 258 17.27 12.48 -12.88
CA SER A 258 17.86 11.79 -14.04
C SER A 258 16.80 11.06 -14.88
N LYS A 259 15.86 10.37 -14.22
CA LYS A 259 14.73 9.70 -14.91
C LYS A 259 13.81 10.71 -15.60
N MET A 260 13.59 11.88 -15.02
CA MET A 260 12.82 12.94 -15.67
C MET A 260 13.55 13.50 -16.89
N SER A 261 14.85 13.78 -16.77
CA SER A 261 15.69 14.23 -17.90
C SER A 261 15.72 13.20 -19.02
N ALA A 262 15.88 11.92 -18.70
CA ALA A 262 15.83 10.85 -19.69
C ALA A 262 14.47 10.79 -20.41
N LYS A 263 13.36 10.93 -19.68
CA LYS A 263 12.02 10.96 -20.30
C LYS A 263 11.86 12.17 -21.22
N MET A 264 12.35 13.34 -20.84
CA MET A 264 12.33 14.52 -21.70
C MET A 264 13.13 14.29 -22.99
N SER A 265 14.33 13.69 -22.89
CA SER A 265 15.14 13.36 -24.06
C SER A 265 14.46 12.37 -24.99
N VAL A 266 13.81 11.33 -24.46
CA VAL A 266 13.04 10.35 -25.25
C VAL A 266 11.87 11.02 -25.97
N VAL A 267 11.13 11.89 -25.29
CA VAL A 267 10.01 12.63 -25.90
C VAL A 267 10.51 13.57 -27.01
N MET A 268 11.58 14.31 -26.74
CA MET A 268 12.19 15.16 -27.78
C MET A 268 12.64 14.34 -28.98
N MET A 269 13.32 13.22 -28.77
CA MET A 269 13.77 12.35 -29.88
C MET A 269 12.58 11.79 -30.65
N LEU A 270 11.50 11.37 -29.98
CA LEU A 270 10.32 10.78 -30.61
C LEU A 270 9.57 11.79 -31.51
N PHE A 271 9.55 13.08 -31.13
CA PHE A 271 8.85 14.12 -31.88
C PHE A 271 9.75 14.87 -32.85
N LEU A 272 10.97 15.20 -32.44
CA LEU A 272 11.89 16.01 -33.27
C LEU A 272 12.47 15.18 -34.41
N PHE A 273 12.80 13.91 -34.19
CA PHE A 273 13.41 13.05 -35.21
C PHE A 273 12.48 12.84 -36.41
N PRO A 274 11.19 12.46 -36.28
CA PRO A 274 10.29 12.36 -37.42
C PRO A 274 10.08 13.71 -38.13
N ALA A 275 9.97 14.80 -37.39
CA ALA A 275 9.81 16.13 -37.98
C ALA A 275 11.01 16.52 -38.83
N LEU A 276 12.22 16.28 -38.33
CA LEU A 276 13.47 16.55 -39.05
C LEU A 276 13.59 15.66 -40.30
N LEU A 277 13.18 14.40 -40.17
CA LEU A 277 13.18 13.44 -41.28
C LEU A 277 12.25 13.90 -42.41
N ILE A 278 11.05 14.38 -42.10
CA ILE A 278 10.10 14.92 -43.09
C ILE A 278 10.67 16.15 -43.77
N VAL A 279 11.28 17.09 -43.03
CA VAL A 279 11.86 18.28 -43.59
C VAL A 279 13.06 17.99 -44.51
N LEU A 280 13.92 17.03 -44.13
CA LEU A 280 15.09 16.66 -44.94
C LEU A 280 14.73 15.79 -46.12
N ALA A 281 13.85 14.81 -45.94
CA ALA A 281 13.47 13.87 -46.99
C ALA A 281 12.49 14.47 -48.01
N GLY A 282 11.69 15.46 -47.60
CA GLY A 282 10.70 16.10 -48.47
C GLY A 282 11.25 16.60 -49.80
N PRO A 283 12.31 17.43 -49.85
CA PRO A 283 12.93 17.89 -51.07
C PRO A 283 13.52 16.76 -51.93
N GLY A 284 14.10 15.74 -51.26
CA GLY A 284 14.63 14.56 -51.93
C GLY A 284 13.56 13.75 -52.65
N PHE A 285 12.42 13.51 -51.98
CA PHE A 285 11.29 12.81 -52.58
C PHE A 285 10.70 13.57 -53.80
N THR A 286 10.56 14.87 -53.70
CA THR A 286 10.06 15.73 -54.81
C THR A 286 11.03 15.75 -55.99
N ALA A 287 12.34 15.68 -55.75
CA ALA A 287 13.35 15.58 -56.81
C ALA A 287 13.27 14.21 -57.55
N ILE A 288 13.14 13.13 -56.82
CA ILE A 288 13.01 11.79 -57.37
C ILE A 288 11.72 11.65 -58.17
N THR A 289 10.58 12.10 -57.67
CA THR A 289 9.30 12.03 -58.40
C THR A 289 9.34 12.84 -59.69
N ARG A 290 10.03 13.99 -59.73
CA ARG A 290 10.23 14.77 -60.98
C ARG A 290 11.14 14.04 -61.99
N ALA A 291 12.19 13.37 -61.51
CA ALA A 291 13.09 12.65 -62.36
C ALA A 291 12.45 11.40 -63.03
N PHE A 292 11.46 10.79 -62.42
CA PHE A 292 10.70 9.66 -62.98
C PHE A 292 9.47 10.08 -63.79
N ALA A 293 9.07 11.36 -63.77
CA ALA A 293 7.91 11.89 -64.47
C ALA A 293 8.31 12.61 -65.77
N SER A 294 9.62 12.74 -66.06
CA SER A 294 10.21 13.22 -67.33
C SER A 294 10.71 12.07 -68.16
#